data_9617e01708e2599da917621e95396dc7
#
_entry.id   9617e01708e2599da917621e95396dc7
#
_cell.length_a   1.000
_cell.length_b   1.000
_cell.length_c   1.000
_cell.angle_alpha   90.00
_cell.angle_beta   90.00
_cell.angle_gamma   90.00
#
_symmetry.space_group_name_H-M   'P 1'
#
loop_
_entity.id
_entity.type
_entity.pdbx_description
1 polymer ?
#
loop_
_entity_poly.entity_id
_entity_poly.type
_entity_poly.pdbx_seq_one_letter_code
_entity_poly.pdbx_strand_id
1 'polypeptide(L)'
;MSQLYRDWRLTPRRNKLSIVSVKDLLHAGVHFGHQKKFWNPKMDQYIFGTRKQISIINLDLTQEHLSAAASKVEDICSKGNKVLFVGTKRSASKTIKEEASSIGLPYVNKRWLGGTLTNWKTIRGSIRRLHDIEEMVSSGRIEKLIKKEAVEIQKEHAKLEASVGGIKDMKGLPDAIFVIDVKYEKIAVLEAKKMGIPVIALVDTNSDPDGIDMVIPGNDDAIRSIRLITKVIVESCARGLESSKGFIPKSDKDSPIIQTIKKEEPVIEEVAAEEPVIEEVSDEEEVAAEESKVEENENKEEDK
;
A
#
# COMPACT_ATOMS: atom_id res chain seq x y z
N MET A 1 -2.71 8.50 -29.36
CA MET A 1 -1.68 8.86 -28.37
C MET A 1 -1.92 10.30 -27.98
N SER A 2 -2.47 10.54 -26.80
CA SER A 2 -2.99 11.85 -26.40
C SER A 2 -1.87 12.85 -26.11
N GLN A 3 -2.06 14.08 -26.55
CA GLN A 3 -1.18 15.24 -26.35
C GLN A 3 -0.81 15.53 -24.88
N LEU A 4 -1.53 14.97 -23.92
CA LEU A 4 -1.29 15.13 -22.47
C LEU A 4 0.03 14.52 -21.97
N TYR A 5 0.65 13.58 -22.75
CA TYR A 5 1.91 12.95 -22.38
C TYR A 5 3.16 13.80 -22.71
N ARG A 6 3.01 14.88 -23.49
CA ARG A 6 4.13 15.78 -23.86
C ARG A 6 4.33 16.96 -22.93
N ASP A 7 3.31 17.40 -22.21
CA ASP A 7 3.36 18.68 -21.51
C ASP A 7 4.05 18.64 -20.14
N TRP A 8 4.25 17.47 -19.54
CA TRP A 8 4.92 17.40 -18.24
C TRP A 8 6.42 17.75 -18.28
N ARG A 9 7.07 17.63 -19.46
CA ARG A 9 8.49 17.98 -19.65
C ARG A 9 8.74 19.49 -19.77
N LEU A 10 7.70 20.28 -19.94
CA LEU A 10 7.80 21.71 -20.25
C LEU A 10 7.40 22.63 -19.08
N THR A 11 6.99 22.09 -17.94
CA THR A 11 6.76 22.93 -16.75
C THR A 11 8.09 23.46 -16.21
N PRO A 12 8.21 24.80 -15.99
CA PRO A 12 9.45 25.38 -15.49
C PRO A 12 9.79 24.78 -14.12
N ARG A 13 11.04 24.34 -13.95
CA ARG A 13 11.61 23.89 -12.67
C ARG A 13 11.46 24.96 -11.60
N ARG A 14 10.32 25.02 -10.93
CA ARG A 14 10.23 25.68 -9.62
C ARG A 14 11.14 24.88 -8.68
N ASN A 15 11.96 25.58 -7.90
CA ASN A 15 12.95 25.03 -6.98
C ASN A 15 12.41 23.76 -6.29
N LYS A 16 12.93 22.61 -6.70
CA LYS A 16 12.62 21.31 -6.13
C LYS A 16 13.26 21.25 -4.71
N LEU A 17 12.51 21.63 -3.70
CA LEU A 17 12.74 21.04 -2.38
C LEU A 17 12.48 19.54 -2.56
N SER A 18 13.53 18.73 -2.53
CA SER A 18 13.40 17.27 -2.59
C SER A 18 12.68 16.84 -1.33
N ILE A 19 11.42 16.43 -1.48
CA ILE A 19 10.53 16.04 -0.37
C ILE A 19 11.14 14.86 0.41
N VAL A 20 11.91 14.00 -0.27
CA VAL A 20 12.61 12.83 0.30
C VAL A 20 14.00 12.72 -0.31
N SER A 21 15.01 12.40 0.50
CA SER A 21 16.37 12.18 -0.01
C SER A 21 16.52 10.76 -0.58
N VAL A 22 17.47 10.58 -1.51
CA VAL A 22 17.81 9.24 -2.04
C VAL A 22 18.28 8.31 -0.91
N LYS A 23 18.91 8.86 0.15
CA LYS A 23 19.31 8.08 1.32
C LYS A 23 18.12 7.52 2.08
N ASP A 24 17.05 8.29 2.24
CA ASP A 24 15.83 7.83 2.92
C ASP A 24 15.13 6.74 2.11
N LEU A 25 15.08 6.89 0.78
CA LEU A 25 14.57 5.86 -0.13
C LEU A 25 15.39 4.57 -0.03
N LEU A 26 16.71 4.68 0.04
CA LEU A 26 17.60 3.54 0.21
C LEU A 26 17.37 2.82 1.55
N HIS A 27 17.30 3.56 2.66
CA HIS A 27 17.05 3.02 3.99
C HIS A 27 15.67 2.36 4.12
N ALA A 28 14.66 2.91 3.45
CA ALA A 28 13.33 2.29 3.39
C ALA A 28 13.29 1.03 2.50
N GLY A 29 14.33 0.76 1.72
CA GLY A 29 14.40 -0.40 0.84
C GLY A 29 13.57 -0.27 -0.44
N VAL A 30 13.31 0.95 -0.90
CA VAL A 30 12.54 1.24 -2.12
C VAL A 30 13.19 0.71 -3.39
N HIS A 31 14.54 0.59 -3.38
CA HIS A 31 15.35 0.13 -4.51
C HIS A 31 15.24 -1.37 -4.81
N PHE A 32 14.72 -2.18 -3.87
CA PHE A 32 14.55 -3.61 -4.12
C PHE A 32 13.32 -3.86 -4.98
N GLY A 33 13.52 -4.48 -6.13
CA GLY A 33 12.46 -5.02 -6.96
C GLY A 33 12.32 -6.53 -6.79
N HIS A 34 11.56 -7.15 -7.68
CA HIS A 34 11.33 -8.58 -7.72
C HIS A 34 12.49 -9.34 -8.39
N GLN A 35 12.44 -10.66 -8.30
CA GLN A 35 13.41 -11.53 -9.00
C GLN A 35 13.34 -11.30 -10.51
N LYS A 36 14.50 -11.32 -11.17
CA LYS A 36 14.65 -11.08 -12.62
C LYS A 36 13.72 -11.95 -13.48
N LYS A 37 13.41 -13.18 -13.07
CA LYS A 37 12.52 -14.06 -13.81
C LYS A 37 11.06 -13.58 -13.91
N PHE A 38 10.64 -12.65 -13.03
CA PHE A 38 9.28 -12.13 -12.99
C PHE A 38 9.16 -10.68 -13.48
N TRP A 39 10.25 -10.06 -13.90
CA TRP A 39 10.26 -8.67 -14.30
C TRP A 39 9.43 -8.43 -15.57
N ASN A 40 8.92 -7.22 -15.71
CA ASN A 40 8.24 -6.78 -16.92
C ASN A 40 9.23 -5.99 -17.80
N PRO A 41 9.41 -6.33 -19.10
CA PRO A 41 10.30 -5.58 -19.99
C PRO A 41 10.01 -4.08 -20.09
N LYS A 42 8.74 -3.66 -19.92
CA LYS A 42 8.35 -2.25 -19.94
C LYS A 42 8.89 -1.45 -18.75
N MET A 43 9.33 -2.15 -17.70
CA MET A 43 9.97 -1.54 -16.52
C MET A 43 11.48 -1.33 -16.69
N ASP A 44 12.08 -1.77 -17.80
CA ASP A 44 13.52 -1.68 -18.03
C ASP A 44 14.09 -0.27 -17.83
N GLN A 45 13.38 0.74 -18.28
CA GLN A 45 13.75 2.15 -18.12
C GLN A 45 13.88 2.63 -16.66
N TYR A 46 13.28 1.92 -15.71
CA TYR A 46 13.31 2.23 -14.27
C TYR A 46 14.30 1.36 -13.49
N ILE A 47 14.91 0.37 -14.15
CA ILE A 47 15.83 -0.58 -13.52
C ILE A 47 17.26 -0.08 -13.67
N PHE A 48 17.96 0.08 -12.53
CA PHE A 48 19.37 0.42 -12.50
C PHE A 48 20.26 -0.77 -12.89
N GLY A 49 19.87 -1.98 -12.51
CA GLY A 49 20.62 -3.20 -12.77
C GLY A 49 20.06 -4.40 -11.99
N THR A 50 20.83 -5.48 -11.99
CA THR A 50 20.44 -6.72 -11.29
C THR A 50 21.57 -7.19 -10.37
N ARG A 51 21.24 -7.52 -9.08
CA ARG A 51 22.18 -8.07 -8.11
C ARG A 51 21.58 -9.32 -7.46
N LYS A 52 22.32 -10.41 -7.45
CA LYS A 52 21.83 -11.69 -6.88
C LYS A 52 20.45 -12.09 -7.39
N GLN A 53 20.23 -12.00 -8.72
CA GLN A 53 18.94 -12.29 -9.38
C GLN A 53 17.75 -11.40 -8.95
N ILE A 54 18.00 -10.31 -8.25
CA ILE A 54 16.99 -9.32 -7.87
C ILE A 54 17.22 -8.06 -8.70
N SER A 55 16.18 -7.52 -9.29
CA SER A 55 16.21 -6.25 -10.02
C SER A 55 16.34 -5.10 -9.03
N ILE A 56 17.21 -4.14 -9.34
CA ILE A 56 17.43 -2.93 -8.52
C ILE A 56 16.81 -1.75 -9.24
N ILE A 57 15.93 -1.04 -8.58
CA ILE A 57 15.23 0.14 -9.10
C ILE A 57 16.13 1.37 -8.96
N ASN A 58 16.11 2.25 -9.97
CA ASN A 58 16.85 3.50 -9.97
C ASN A 58 16.16 4.53 -9.05
N LEU A 59 16.80 4.84 -7.91
CA LEU A 59 16.25 5.74 -6.90
C LEU A 59 16.21 7.21 -7.33
N ASP A 60 17.09 7.64 -8.24
CA ASP A 60 17.07 9.01 -8.78
C ASP A 60 15.78 9.23 -9.56
N LEU A 61 15.41 8.27 -10.43
CA LEU A 61 14.13 8.29 -11.13
C LEU A 61 12.94 8.20 -10.16
N THR A 62 13.04 7.35 -9.15
CA THR A 62 11.99 7.25 -8.11
C THR A 62 11.77 8.59 -7.43
N GLN A 63 12.83 9.29 -7.01
CA GLN A 63 12.75 10.60 -6.36
C GLN A 63 12.11 11.64 -7.30
N GLU A 64 12.49 11.64 -8.56
CA GLU A 64 11.94 12.56 -9.55
C GLU A 64 10.45 12.33 -9.80
N HIS A 65 10.05 11.08 -10.02
CA HIS A 65 8.67 10.68 -10.25
C HIS A 65 7.79 10.90 -9.00
N LEU A 66 8.30 10.57 -7.81
CA LEU A 66 7.61 10.82 -6.55
C LEU A 66 7.37 12.32 -6.32
N SER A 67 8.35 13.17 -6.58
CA SER A 67 8.22 14.62 -6.47
C SER A 67 7.19 15.19 -7.46
N ALA A 68 7.16 14.67 -8.69
CA ALA A 68 6.16 15.05 -9.70
C ALA A 68 4.75 14.59 -9.28
N ALA A 69 4.61 13.36 -8.77
CA ALA A 69 3.35 12.83 -8.27
C ALA A 69 2.83 13.63 -7.07
N ALA A 70 3.71 13.95 -6.12
CA ALA A 70 3.40 14.77 -4.95
C ALA A 70 2.86 16.15 -5.33
N SER A 71 3.51 16.84 -6.27
CA SER A 71 3.05 18.14 -6.78
C SER A 71 1.70 18.03 -7.47
N LYS A 72 1.47 16.98 -8.26
CA LYS A 72 0.19 16.76 -8.94
C LYS A 72 -0.95 16.51 -7.98
N VAL A 73 -0.70 15.69 -6.95
CA VAL A 73 -1.68 15.39 -5.90
C VAL A 73 -2.03 16.65 -5.10
N GLU A 74 -1.03 17.48 -4.77
CA GLU A 74 -1.21 18.77 -4.12
C GLU A 74 -2.09 19.71 -4.97
N ASP A 75 -1.86 19.78 -6.28
CA ASP A 75 -2.69 20.56 -7.22
C ASP A 75 -4.13 20.04 -7.29
N ILE A 76 -4.35 18.73 -7.22
CA ILE A 76 -5.69 18.12 -7.20
C ILE A 76 -6.42 18.52 -5.90
N CYS A 77 -5.77 18.31 -4.75
CA CYS A 77 -6.36 18.59 -3.45
C CYS A 77 -6.57 20.09 -3.21
N SER A 78 -5.72 20.98 -3.76
CA SER A 78 -5.88 22.43 -3.65
C SER A 78 -7.15 22.95 -4.32
N LYS A 79 -7.69 22.21 -5.28
CA LYS A 79 -8.98 22.49 -5.93
C LYS A 79 -10.19 21.95 -5.15
N GLY A 80 -9.96 21.36 -3.97
CA GLY A 80 -11.00 20.71 -3.17
C GLY A 80 -11.38 19.29 -3.65
N ASN A 81 -10.63 18.75 -4.59
CA ASN A 81 -10.83 17.42 -5.17
C ASN A 81 -10.29 16.33 -4.24
N LYS A 82 -10.82 15.12 -4.37
CA LYS A 82 -10.50 13.98 -3.49
C LYS A 82 -9.67 12.93 -4.20
N VAL A 83 -8.64 12.45 -3.53
CA VAL A 83 -7.82 11.31 -3.94
C VAL A 83 -8.26 10.08 -3.16
N LEU A 84 -8.55 8.98 -3.87
CA LEU A 84 -8.87 7.69 -3.28
C LEU A 84 -7.60 6.84 -3.16
N PHE A 85 -7.30 6.40 -1.95
CA PHE A 85 -6.16 5.53 -1.67
C PHE A 85 -6.56 4.05 -1.78
N VAL A 86 -5.83 3.27 -2.58
CA VAL A 86 -6.11 1.85 -2.85
C VAL A 86 -4.88 1.01 -2.55
N GLY A 87 -5.04 0.04 -1.65
CA GLY A 87 -3.99 -0.91 -1.33
C GLY A 87 -4.53 -2.05 -0.49
N THR A 88 -4.97 -3.12 -1.16
CA THR A 88 -5.57 -4.29 -0.49
C THR A 88 -4.54 -5.37 -0.17
N LYS A 89 -3.31 -5.23 -0.68
CA LYS A 89 -2.18 -6.10 -0.35
C LYS A 89 -1.90 -6.07 1.16
N ARG A 90 -1.59 -7.22 1.75
CA ARG A 90 -1.37 -7.35 3.20
C ARG A 90 -0.33 -6.37 3.76
N SER A 91 0.74 -6.10 3.01
CA SER A 91 1.80 -5.14 3.37
C SER A 91 1.33 -3.69 3.35
N ALA A 92 0.36 -3.34 2.48
CA ALA A 92 -0.16 -1.99 2.27
C ALA A 92 -1.39 -1.66 3.13
N SER A 93 -2.24 -2.66 3.39
CA SER A 93 -3.58 -2.50 3.98
C SER A 93 -3.62 -1.68 5.28
N LYS A 94 -2.67 -1.92 6.19
CA LYS A 94 -2.59 -1.19 7.46
C LYS A 94 -2.13 0.26 7.25
N THR A 95 -1.07 0.44 6.47
CA THR A 95 -0.49 1.75 6.17
C THR A 95 -1.49 2.67 5.46
N ILE A 96 -2.19 2.16 4.43
CA ILE A 96 -3.21 2.91 3.71
C ILE A 96 -4.32 3.38 4.66
N LYS A 97 -4.82 2.50 5.53
CA LYS A 97 -5.86 2.88 6.50
C LYS A 97 -5.38 3.98 7.44
N GLU A 98 -4.20 3.80 8.05
CA GLU A 98 -3.66 4.74 9.04
C GLU A 98 -3.40 6.12 8.41
N GLU A 99 -2.69 6.16 7.30
CA GLU A 99 -2.27 7.40 6.66
C GLU A 99 -3.46 8.15 6.01
N ALA A 100 -4.34 7.48 5.28
CA ALA A 100 -5.50 8.14 4.66
C ALA A 100 -6.52 8.63 5.69
N SER A 101 -6.77 7.86 6.77
CA SER A 101 -7.68 8.26 7.83
C SER A 101 -7.19 9.49 8.61
N SER A 102 -5.86 9.69 8.71
CA SER A 102 -5.27 10.82 9.44
C SER A 102 -5.69 12.19 8.88
N ILE A 103 -5.96 12.26 7.57
CA ILE A 103 -6.39 13.48 6.87
C ILE A 103 -7.82 13.42 6.34
N GLY A 104 -8.57 12.36 6.69
CA GLY A 104 -9.97 12.18 6.28
C GLY A 104 -10.18 11.92 4.79
N LEU A 105 -9.19 11.35 4.08
CA LEU A 105 -9.33 10.96 2.70
C LEU A 105 -9.88 9.53 2.56
N PRO A 106 -10.66 9.26 1.48
CA PRO A 106 -11.22 7.95 1.25
C PRO A 106 -10.15 6.92 0.91
N TYR A 107 -10.38 5.68 1.36
CA TYR A 107 -9.45 4.58 1.11
C TYR A 107 -10.15 3.22 0.94
N VAL A 108 -9.49 2.30 0.24
CA VAL A 108 -9.87 0.88 0.15
C VAL A 108 -8.65 0.04 0.52
N ASN A 109 -8.74 -0.66 1.66
CA ASN A 109 -7.59 -1.38 2.25
C ASN A 109 -7.81 -2.89 2.44
N LYS A 110 -9.00 -3.44 2.17
CA LYS A 110 -9.29 -4.87 2.35
C LYS A 110 -9.59 -5.57 1.04
N ARG A 111 -10.60 -5.14 0.32
CA ARG A 111 -10.99 -5.74 -0.95
C ARG A 111 -11.60 -4.69 -1.85
N TRP A 112 -11.08 -4.61 -3.07
CA TRP A 112 -11.73 -3.84 -4.12
C TRP A 112 -12.98 -4.58 -4.60
N LEU A 113 -14.13 -3.95 -4.51
CA LEU A 113 -15.36 -4.49 -5.07
C LEU A 113 -15.43 -4.13 -6.57
N GLY A 114 -15.62 -5.14 -7.42
CA GLY A 114 -15.84 -4.87 -8.84
C GLY A 114 -17.02 -3.93 -9.03
N GLY A 115 -16.82 -2.87 -9.83
CA GLY A 115 -17.83 -1.83 -10.03
C GLY A 115 -17.74 -0.65 -9.06
N THR A 116 -16.72 -0.57 -8.20
CA THR A 116 -16.57 0.53 -7.24
C THR A 116 -16.58 1.90 -7.93
N LEU A 117 -15.96 2.04 -9.09
CA LEU A 117 -16.00 3.27 -9.88
C LEU A 117 -17.04 3.20 -11.00
N THR A 118 -17.13 2.08 -11.71
CA THR A 118 -17.98 1.93 -12.89
C THR A 118 -19.44 1.71 -12.56
N ASN A 119 -19.79 1.22 -11.37
CA ASN A 119 -21.15 1.01 -10.88
C ASN A 119 -21.36 1.66 -9.50
N TRP A 120 -21.00 2.91 -9.40
CA TRP A 120 -21.09 3.70 -8.15
C TRP A 120 -22.48 3.70 -7.53
N LYS A 121 -23.54 3.64 -8.35
CA LYS A 121 -24.94 3.59 -7.86
C LYS A 121 -25.17 2.41 -6.92
N THR A 122 -24.69 1.23 -7.27
CA THR A 122 -24.81 0.01 -6.45
C THR A 122 -23.96 0.09 -5.18
N ILE A 123 -22.72 0.58 -5.29
CA ILE A 123 -21.82 0.79 -4.14
C ILE A 123 -22.43 1.76 -3.13
N ARG A 124 -23.06 2.83 -3.64
CA ARG A 124 -23.78 3.79 -2.81
C ARG A 124 -24.98 3.16 -2.06
N GLY A 125 -25.62 2.13 -2.64
CA GLY A 125 -26.62 1.32 -1.95
C GLY A 125 -26.02 0.55 -0.77
N SER A 126 -24.85 -0.06 -0.95
CA SER A 126 -24.11 -0.76 0.13
C SER A 126 -23.66 0.19 1.22
N ILE A 127 -23.23 1.41 0.88
CA ILE A 127 -22.87 2.46 1.85
C ILE A 127 -24.10 2.88 2.67
N ARG A 128 -25.25 3.09 2.03
CA ARG A 128 -26.49 3.40 2.75
C ARG A 128 -26.86 2.28 3.73
N ARG A 129 -26.77 1.03 3.29
CA ARG A 129 -27.04 -0.12 4.16
C ARG A 129 -26.09 -0.16 5.37
N LEU A 130 -24.83 0.20 5.18
CA LEU A 130 -23.87 0.34 6.30
C LEU A 130 -24.34 1.41 7.30
N HIS A 131 -24.71 2.60 6.83
CA HIS A 131 -25.23 3.67 7.70
C HIS A 131 -26.51 3.26 8.42
N ASP A 132 -27.45 2.57 7.75
CA ASP A 132 -28.68 2.08 8.36
C ASP A 132 -28.36 1.11 9.52
N ILE A 133 -27.36 0.25 9.36
CA ILE A 133 -26.92 -0.68 10.41
C ILE A 133 -26.23 0.09 11.54
N GLU A 134 -25.33 1.05 11.23
CA GLU A 134 -24.69 1.91 12.22
C GLU A 134 -25.73 2.67 13.07
N GLU A 135 -26.81 3.16 12.44
CA GLU A 135 -27.92 3.82 13.13
C GLU A 135 -28.72 2.84 14.00
N MET A 136 -28.96 1.60 13.54
CA MET A 136 -29.61 0.57 14.36
C MET A 136 -28.78 0.19 15.59
N VAL A 137 -27.44 0.14 15.44
CA VAL A 137 -26.53 -0.12 16.57
C VAL A 137 -26.57 1.03 17.56
N SER A 138 -26.40 2.27 17.11
CA SER A 138 -26.33 3.46 17.97
C SER A 138 -27.65 3.76 18.68
N SER A 139 -28.79 3.45 18.06
CA SER A 139 -30.13 3.62 18.66
C SER A 139 -30.56 2.48 19.59
N GLY A 140 -29.71 1.45 19.81
CA GLY A 140 -30.04 0.29 20.65
C GLY A 140 -31.15 -0.62 20.09
N ARG A 141 -31.55 -0.41 18.83
CA ARG A 141 -32.58 -1.24 18.19
C ARG A 141 -32.14 -2.69 18.03
N ILE A 142 -30.85 -2.96 17.92
CA ILE A 142 -30.28 -4.30 17.82
C ILE A 142 -30.57 -5.14 19.06
N GLU A 143 -30.61 -4.54 20.26
CA GLU A 143 -30.90 -5.25 21.52
C GLU A 143 -32.33 -5.77 21.62
N LYS A 144 -33.25 -5.18 20.84
CA LYS A 144 -34.66 -5.58 20.79
C LYS A 144 -34.94 -6.72 19.79
N LEU A 145 -33.93 -7.09 18.96
CA LEU A 145 -34.04 -8.16 17.97
C LEU A 145 -33.79 -9.55 18.63
N ILE A 146 -34.25 -10.57 17.92
CA ILE A 146 -33.94 -11.96 18.28
C ILE A 146 -32.43 -12.15 18.17
N LYS A 147 -31.82 -12.85 19.11
CA LYS A 147 -30.36 -13.07 19.20
C LYS A 147 -29.72 -13.54 17.87
N LYS A 148 -30.44 -14.39 17.13
CA LYS A 148 -29.98 -14.87 15.80
C LYS A 148 -29.87 -13.73 14.80
N GLU A 149 -30.87 -12.87 14.71
CA GLU A 149 -30.92 -11.72 13.79
C GLU A 149 -29.86 -10.69 14.15
N ALA A 150 -29.67 -10.40 15.45
CA ALA A 150 -28.63 -9.50 15.92
C ALA A 150 -27.23 -9.96 15.49
N VAL A 151 -26.94 -11.26 15.60
CA VAL A 151 -25.65 -11.84 15.13
C VAL A 151 -25.50 -11.76 13.62
N GLU A 152 -26.56 -11.95 12.83
CA GLU A 152 -26.54 -11.81 11.37
C GLU A 152 -26.22 -10.36 10.97
N ILE A 153 -26.91 -9.38 11.58
CA ILE A 153 -26.66 -7.95 11.33
C ILE A 153 -25.23 -7.55 11.71
N GLN A 154 -24.71 -8.03 12.83
CA GLN A 154 -23.31 -7.78 13.21
C GLN A 154 -22.31 -8.34 12.21
N LYS A 155 -22.55 -9.53 11.65
CA LYS A 155 -21.71 -10.11 10.60
C LYS A 155 -21.81 -9.31 9.29
N GLU A 156 -23.02 -8.87 8.92
CA GLU A 156 -23.24 -8.00 7.77
C GLU A 156 -22.51 -6.66 7.94
N HIS A 157 -22.61 -6.03 9.11
CA HIS A 157 -21.90 -4.81 9.47
C HIS A 157 -20.38 -4.97 9.28
N ALA A 158 -19.80 -5.99 9.92
CA ALA A 158 -18.34 -6.23 9.82
C ALA A 158 -17.88 -6.46 8.35
N LYS A 159 -18.70 -7.13 7.54
CA LYS A 159 -18.43 -7.35 6.12
C LYS A 159 -18.51 -6.06 5.31
N LEU A 160 -19.53 -5.24 5.52
CA LEU A 160 -19.70 -3.96 4.85
C LEU A 160 -18.62 -2.96 5.29
N GLU A 161 -18.34 -2.84 6.57
CA GLU A 161 -17.29 -1.98 7.12
C GLU A 161 -15.93 -2.34 6.52
N ALA A 162 -15.61 -3.64 6.41
CA ALA A 162 -14.37 -4.08 5.79
C ALA A 162 -14.27 -3.76 4.30
N SER A 163 -15.40 -3.67 3.58
CA SER A 163 -15.42 -3.49 2.12
C SER A 163 -15.58 -2.04 1.71
N VAL A 164 -16.48 -1.29 2.36
CA VAL A 164 -16.88 0.07 1.96
C VAL A 164 -16.69 1.12 3.06
N GLY A 165 -16.27 0.71 4.27
CA GLY A 165 -16.11 1.62 5.40
C GLY A 165 -15.17 2.79 5.12
N GLY A 166 -14.06 2.56 4.40
CA GLY A 166 -13.12 3.63 4.04
C GLY A 166 -13.62 4.59 2.96
N ILE A 167 -14.71 4.30 2.28
CA ILE A 167 -15.33 5.17 1.26
C ILE A 167 -16.71 5.69 1.66
N LYS A 168 -17.15 5.45 2.90
CA LYS A 168 -18.49 5.80 3.37
C LYS A 168 -18.79 7.32 3.27
N ASP A 169 -17.78 8.17 3.51
CA ASP A 169 -17.90 9.62 3.46
C ASP A 169 -17.68 10.23 2.05
N MET A 170 -17.53 9.36 1.05
CA MET A 170 -17.33 9.77 -0.33
C MET A 170 -18.68 10.09 -0.99
N LYS A 171 -18.93 11.37 -1.29
CA LYS A 171 -20.21 11.83 -1.88
C LYS A 171 -20.36 11.49 -3.37
N GLY A 172 -19.24 11.26 -4.06
CA GLY A 172 -19.17 11.02 -5.50
C GLY A 172 -17.93 10.23 -5.89
N LEU A 173 -17.64 10.16 -7.19
CA LEU A 173 -16.41 9.55 -7.70
C LEU A 173 -15.20 10.37 -7.26
N PRO A 174 -14.03 9.74 -7.06
CA PRO A 174 -12.79 10.45 -6.78
C PRO A 174 -12.24 11.12 -8.04
N ASP A 175 -11.47 12.19 -7.86
CA ASP A 175 -10.83 12.92 -8.95
C ASP A 175 -9.46 12.34 -9.36
N ALA A 176 -8.88 11.53 -8.49
CA ALA A 176 -7.69 10.71 -8.76
C ALA A 176 -7.67 9.49 -7.87
N ILE A 177 -6.93 8.46 -8.26
CA ILE A 177 -6.64 7.31 -7.41
C ILE A 177 -5.13 7.16 -7.20
N PHE A 178 -4.75 6.82 -5.96
CA PHE A 178 -3.40 6.40 -5.62
C PHE A 178 -3.40 4.91 -5.32
N VAL A 179 -2.63 4.13 -6.06
CA VAL A 179 -2.66 2.65 -6.03
C VAL A 179 -1.30 2.10 -5.60
N ILE A 180 -1.31 1.12 -4.71
CA ILE A 180 -0.13 0.34 -4.35
C ILE A 180 -0.25 -1.05 -4.96
N ASP A 181 0.75 -1.46 -5.74
CA ASP A 181 0.79 -2.72 -6.51
C ASP A 181 -0.29 -2.80 -7.60
N VAL A 182 0.07 -2.31 -8.78
CA VAL A 182 -0.80 -2.30 -9.98
C VAL A 182 -1.22 -3.69 -10.42
N LYS A 183 -0.36 -4.69 -10.23
CA LYS A 183 -0.67 -6.07 -10.62
C LYS A 183 -1.77 -6.66 -9.74
N TYR A 184 -1.71 -6.37 -8.44
CA TYR A 184 -2.70 -6.84 -7.46
C TYR A 184 -4.03 -6.08 -7.63
N GLU A 185 -3.97 -4.76 -7.82
CA GLU A 185 -5.14 -3.87 -7.95
C GLU A 185 -5.55 -3.63 -9.41
N LYS A 186 -5.30 -4.58 -10.32
CA LYS A 186 -5.58 -4.46 -11.75
C LYS A 186 -7.02 -4.03 -12.05
N ILE A 187 -7.99 -4.51 -11.27
CA ILE A 187 -9.42 -4.17 -11.48
C ILE A 187 -9.65 -2.68 -11.20
N ALA A 188 -9.08 -2.14 -10.11
CA ALA A 188 -9.19 -0.73 -9.75
C ALA A 188 -8.61 0.18 -10.85
N VAL A 189 -7.43 -0.18 -11.36
CA VAL A 189 -6.77 0.56 -12.45
C VAL A 189 -7.59 0.54 -13.74
N LEU A 190 -8.14 -0.63 -14.12
CA LEU A 190 -8.99 -0.75 -15.31
C LEU A 190 -10.30 0.05 -15.19
N GLU A 191 -10.92 0.06 -14.01
CA GLU A 191 -12.11 0.85 -13.76
C GLU A 191 -11.82 2.36 -13.80
N ALA A 192 -10.73 2.80 -13.17
CA ALA A 192 -10.32 4.20 -13.21
C ALA A 192 -10.05 4.66 -14.64
N LYS A 193 -9.32 3.87 -15.42
CA LYS A 193 -9.05 4.14 -16.84
C LYS A 193 -10.34 4.25 -17.66
N LYS A 194 -11.31 3.36 -17.41
CA LYS A 194 -12.63 3.39 -18.07
C LYS A 194 -13.42 4.66 -17.74
N MET A 195 -13.26 5.16 -16.51
CA MET A 195 -13.95 6.37 -16.04
C MET A 195 -13.18 7.66 -16.35
N GLY A 196 -11.97 7.57 -16.92
CA GLY A 196 -11.11 8.73 -17.20
C GLY A 196 -10.52 9.37 -15.93
N ILE A 197 -10.45 8.61 -14.83
CA ILE A 197 -9.87 9.08 -13.56
C ILE A 197 -8.36 8.83 -13.59
N PRO A 198 -7.53 9.86 -13.35
CA PRO A 198 -6.08 9.73 -13.37
C PRO A 198 -5.59 8.77 -12.27
N VAL A 199 -4.64 7.93 -12.66
CA VAL A 199 -4.04 6.88 -11.82
C VAL A 199 -2.61 7.26 -11.47
N ILE A 200 -2.33 7.37 -10.19
CA ILE A 200 -0.99 7.52 -9.62
C ILE A 200 -0.67 6.19 -8.93
N ALA A 201 0.44 5.56 -9.26
CA ALA A 201 0.70 4.24 -8.69
C ALA A 201 2.17 4.01 -8.29
N LEU A 202 2.34 3.30 -7.16
CA LEU A 202 3.60 2.65 -6.82
C LEU A 202 3.71 1.36 -7.63
N VAL A 203 4.74 1.28 -8.47
CA VAL A 203 4.93 0.21 -9.47
C VAL A 203 6.26 -0.48 -9.24
N ASP A 204 6.22 -1.77 -8.98
CA ASP A 204 7.41 -2.61 -8.88
C ASP A 204 7.78 -3.21 -10.25
N THR A 205 8.94 -3.81 -10.34
CA THR A 205 9.56 -4.36 -11.55
C THR A 205 8.77 -5.48 -12.23
N ASN A 206 7.81 -6.12 -11.54
CA ASN A 206 6.95 -7.20 -12.06
C ASN A 206 5.61 -6.71 -12.62
N SER A 207 5.34 -5.41 -12.54
CA SER A 207 4.06 -4.80 -12.92
C SER A 207 4.11 -4.14 -14.29
N ASP A 208 2.95 -3.89 -14.90
CA ASP A 208 2.83 -3.19 -16.17
C ASP A 208 2.56 -1.70 -15.91
N PRO A 209 3.45 -0.77 -16.36
CA PRO A 209 3.24 0.65 -16.19
C PRO A 209 2.22 1.25 -17.17
N ASP A 210 1.74 0.48 -18.15
CA ASP A 210 0.81 0.99 -19.17
C ASP A 210 -0.57 1.32 -18.60
N GLY A 211 -1.02 2.53 -18.88
CA GLY A 211 -2.33 3.01 -18.42
C GLY A 211 -2.31 3.65 -17.03
N ILE A 212 -1.11 3.93 -16.52
CA ILE A 212 -0.87 4.71 -15.31
C ILE A 212 -0.42 6.10 -15.75
N ASP A 213 -1.07 7.14 -15.25
CA ASP A 213 -0.75 8.52 -15.60
C ASP A 213 0.55 8.97 -14.92
N MET A 214 0.78 8.51 -13.70
CA MET A 214 1.99 8.81 -12.94
C MET A 214 2.55 7.57 -12.27
N VAL A 215 3.62 7.03 -12.83
CA VAL A 215 4.35 5.87 -12.32
C VAL A 215 5.35 6.33 -11.27
N ILE A 216 5.31 5.75 -10.08
CA ILE A 216 6.34 5.89 -9.04
C ILE A 216 7.04 4.54 -8.96
N PRO A 217 8.24 4.37 -9.55
CA PRO A 217 8.95 3.10 -9.49
C PRO A 217 9.44 2.85 -8.06
N GLY A 218 9.15 1.68 -7.50
CA GLY A 218 9.55 1.36 -6.14
C GLY A 218 9.02 0.02 -5.64
N ASN A 219 9.56 -0.42 -4.51
CA ASN A 219 9.20 -1.66 -3.86
C ASN A 219 7.81 -1.60 -3.24
N ASP A 220 6.92 -2.49 -3.65
CA ASP A 220 5.55 -2.63 -3.17
C ASP A 220 5.34 -3.75 -2.12
N ASP A 221 6.42 -4.45 -1.72
CA ASP A 221 6.38 -5.51 -0.71
C ASP A 221 6.82 -5.03 0.68
N ALA A 222 7.85 -4.19 0.74
CA ALA A 222 8.43 -3.72 1.98
C ALA A 222 7.53 -2.67 2.66
N ILE A 223 7.05 -2.95 3.86
CA ILE A 223 6.18 -2.05 4.64
C ILE A 223 6.82 -0.66 4.82
N ARG A 224 8.14 -0.58 5.01
CA ARG A 224 8.87 0.70 5.15
C ARG A 224 8.85 1.51 3.87
N SER A 225 9.02 0.86 2.70
CA SER A 225 8.93 1.50 1.39
C SER A 225 7.53 2.06 1.15
N ILE A 226 6.50 1.24 1.34
CA ILE A 226 5.10 1.60 1.19
C ILE A 226 4.75 2.78 2.11
N ARG A 227 5.14 2.71 3.40
CA ARG A 227 4.86 3.77 4.37
C ARG A 227 5.52 5.09 3.97
N LEU A 228 6.78 5.08 3.58
CA LEU A 228 7.50 6.30 3.17
C LEU A 228 6.79 6.98 1.99
N ILE A 229 6.51 6.22 0.92
CA ILE A 229 5.89 6.77 -0.29
C ILE A 229 4.46 7.24 -0.02
N THR A 230 3.65 6.43 0.69
CA THR A 230 2.28 6.80 1.04
C THR A 230 2.25 8.06 1.89
N LYS A 231 3.14 8.19 2.87
CA LYS A 231 3.24 9.35 3.73
C LYS A 231 3.55 10.62 2.95
N VAL A 232 4.46 10.58 1.99
CA VAL A 232 4.78 11.73 1.12
C VAL A 232 3.55 12.18 0.32
N ILE A 233 2.80 11.23 -0.24
CA ILE A 233 1.57 11.54 -0.99
C ILE A 233 0.50 12.10 -0.07
N VAL A 234 0.30 11.54 1.11
CA VAL A 234 -0.67 12.02 2.11
C VAL A 234 -0.32 13.42 2.60
N GLU A 235 0.95 13.72 2.90
CA GLU A 235 1.41 15.05 3.27
C GLU A 235 1.18 16.09 2.15
N SER A 236 1.34 15.67 0.90
CA SER A 236 1.05 16.53 -0.25
C SER A 236 -0.45 16.78 -0.40
N CYS A 237 -1.29 15.77 -0.16
CA CYS A 237 -2.74 15.96 -0.07
C CYS A 237 -3.11 16.96 1.04
N ALA A 238 -2.51 16.82 2.24
CA ALA A 238 -2.77 17.70 3.37
C ALA A 238 -2.45 19.16 3.03
N ARG A 239 -1.25 19.44 2.46
CA ARG A 239 -0.87 20.79 2.00
C ARG A 239 -1.84 21.36 0.97
N GLY A 240 -2.29 20.52 0.02
CA GLY A 240 -3.29 20.92 -0.97
C GLY A 240 -4.62 21.28 -0.33
N LEU A 241 -5.11 20.46 0.62
CA LEU A 241 -6.36 20.72 1.34
C LEU A 241 -6.29 21.99 2.22
N GLU A 242 -5.16 22.26 2.85
CA GLU A 242 -4.91 23.49 3.61
C GLU A 242 -5.00 24.72 2.70
N SER A 243 -4.42 24.65 1.51
CA SER A 243 -4.47 25.72 0.52
C SER A 243 -5.89 26.00 0.00
N SER A 244 -6.74 24.97 -0.09
CA SER A 244 -8.09 25.09 -0.67
C SER A 244 -9.11 25.74 0.24
N LYS A 245 -8.94 25.69 1.58
CA LYS A 245 -10.02 26.03 2.53
C LYS A 245 -9.71 27.17 3.49
N GLY A 246 -8.50 27.72 3.51
CA GLY A 246 -8.07 28.49 4.67
C GLY A 246 -8.21 27.64 5.97
N PHE A 247 -8.06 26.33 5.84
CA PHE A 247 -8.19 25.36 6.92
C PHE A 247 -7.09 25.63 7.92
N ILE A 248 -7.47 26.10 9.11
CA ILE A 248 -6.57 26.15 10.25
C ILE A 248 -6.53 24.71 10.77
N PRO A 249 -5.44 23.94 10.56
CA PRO A 249 -5.28 22.68 11.27
C PRO A 249 -5.20 23.04 12.76
N LYS A 250 -5.93 22.33 13.59
CA LYS A 250 -5.63 22.35 15.03
C LYS A 250 -4.19 21.89 15.13
N SER A 251 -3.29 22.85 15.36
CA SER A 251 -1.88 22.61 15.52
C SER A 251 -1.68 21.85 16.81
N ASP A 252 -1.55 20.53 16.75
CA ASP A 252 -0.61 19.88 17.63
C ASP A 252 0.78 20.25 17.08
N LYS A 253 1.30 21.34 17.61
CA LYS A 253 2.72 21.68 17.55
C LYS A 253 3.44 20.50 18.15
N ASP A 254 4.31 19.89 17.35
CA ASP A 254 5.23 18.79 17.61
C ASP A 254 4.88 17.47 16.96
N SER A 255 5.10 17.41 15.67
CA SER A 255 5.48 16.16 15.01
C SER A 255 6.73 16.39 14.17
N PRO A 256 7.91 16.31 14.77
CA PRO A 256 9.17 16.35 14.05
C PRO A 256 9.41 14.97 13.40
N ILE A 257 8.85 14.77 12.20
CA ILE A 257 9.00 13.52 11.46
C ILE A 257 10.46 13.26 11.06
N ILE A 258 11.27 14.32 11.01
CA ILE A 258 12.71 14.23 10.72
C ILE A 258 13.52 13.85 11.97
N GLN A 259 13.01 14.06 13.18
CA GLN A 259 13.75 13.73 14.40
C GLN A 259 13.60 12.27 14.84
N THR A 260 12.52 11.60 14.46
CA THR A 260 12.30 10.18 14.84
C THR A 260 13.21 9.22 14.07
N ILE A 261 13.66 9.59 12.86
CA ILE A 261 14.62 8.78 12.10
C ILE A 261 16.06 8.97 12.59
N LYS A 262 16.35 10.08 13.29
CA LYS A 262 17.71 10.37 13.83
C LYS A 262 17.95 9.87 15.25
N LYS A 263 16.93 9.37 15.96
CA LYS A 263 17.06 8.95 17.37
C LYS A 263 17.03 7.45 17.62
N GLU A 264 16.87 6.64 16.59
CA GLU A 264 17.17 5.21 16.69
C GLU A 264 18.55 4.93 16.05
N GLU A 265 19.59 5.50 16.61
CA GLU A 265 20.90 4.87 16.54
C GLU A 265 20.78 3.52 17.27
N PRO A 266 21.21 2.40 16.65
CA PRO A 266 21.24 1.15 17.38
C PRO A 266 22.21 1.34 18.54
N VAL A 267 21.70 1.27 19.76
CA VAL A 267 22.51 1.01 20.94
C VAL A 267 23.16 -0.33 20.67
N ILE A 268 24.41 -0.30 20.25
CA ILE A 268 25.28 -1.46 20.29
C ILE A 268 25.56 -1.63 21.77
N GLU A 269 24.73 -2.40 22.48
CA GLU A 269 25.15 -3.01 23.72
C GLU A 269 26.29 -3.94 23.36
N GLU A 270 27.46 -3.54 23.78
CA GLU A 270 28.65 -4.35 23.85
C GLU A 270 28.35 -5.54 24.79
N VAL A 271 27.77 -6.58 24.23
CA VAL A 271 27.69 -7.87 24.92
C VAL A 271 29.06 -8.49 24.77
N ALA A 272 29.77 -8.48 25.91
CA ALA A 272 31.04 -9.13 26.08
C ALA A 272 31.01 -10.55 25.50
N ALA A 273 32.07 -10.89 24.77
CA ALA A 273 32.29 -12.18 24.17
C ALA A 273 32.27 -13.27 25.23
N GLU A 274 31.20 -14.07 25.25
CA GLU A 274 31.27 -15.45 25.72
C GLU A 274 31.26 -16.31 24.46
N GLU A 275 32.36 -16.98 24.22
CA GLU A 275 32.53 -17.96 23.17
C GLU A 275 31.51 -19.11 23.40
N PRO A 276 30.70 -19.48 22.41
CA PRO A 276 29.92 -20.70 22.54
C PRO A 276 30.87 -21.91 22.45
N VAL A 277 30.92 -22.68 23.52
CA VAL A 277 31.49 -24.02 23.55
C VAL A 277 30.69 -24.84 22.53
N ILE A 278 31.35 -25.21 21.45
CA ILE A 278 30.82 -26.16 20.46
C ILE A 278 30.92 -27.52 21.11
N GLU A 279 29.82 -28.05 21.65
CA GLU A 279 29.66 -29.46 21.89
C GLU A 279 29.46 -30.11 20.51
N GLU A 280 30.49 -30.83 20.06
CA GLU A 280 30.40 -31.80 18.97
C GLU A 280 29.42 -32.90 19.37
N VAL A 281 28.17 -32.80 18.93
CA VAL A 281 27.24 -33.92 18.93
C VAL A 281 27.55 -34.71 17.66
N SER A 282 28.05 -35.87 17.84
CA SER A 282 28.44 -36.83 16.78
C SER A 282 27.22 -37.25 15.96
N ASP A 283 27.29 -37.06 14.63
CA ASP A 283 26.29 -37.43 13.62
C ASP A 283 26.05 -38.94 13.43
N GLU A 284 26.41 -39.79 14.40
CA GLU A 284 26.29 -41.27 14.28
C GLU A 284 24.96 -41.83 14.82
N GLU A 285 24.14 -41.06 15.57
CA GLU A 285 22.87 -41.59 16.10
C GLU A 285 21.63 -41.30 15.19
N GLU A 286 21.70 -40.39 14.27
CA GLU A 286 20.56 -40.08 13.38
C GLU A 286 20.44 -41.05 12.18
N VAL A 287 21.54 -41.66 11.73
CA VAL A 287 21.54 -42.63 10.61
C VAL A 287 20.95 -43.96 11.01
N ALA A 288 21.12 -44.37 12.27
CA ALA A 288 20.58 -45.66 12.77
C ALA A 288 19.04 -45.64 12.98
N ALA A 289 18.43 -44.46 13.10
CA ALA A 289 16.98 -44.33 13.31
C ALA A 289 16.18 -44.30 11.99
N GLU A 290 16.80 -43.95 10.87
CA GLU A 290 16.15 -43.96 9.55
C GLU A 290 16.20 -45.38 8.91
N GLU A 291 17.28 -46.13 9.08
CA GLU A 291 17.36 -47.51 8.54
C GLU A 291 16.36 -48.46 9.19
N SER A 292 16.08 -48.32 10.49
CA SER A 292 15.10 -49.18 11.19
C SER A 292 13.63 -48.92 10.76
N LYS A 293 13.31 -47.77 10.18
CA LYS A 293 11.96 -47.43 9.67
C LYS A 293 11.71 -47.90 8.24
N VAL A 294 12.75 -48.13 7.47
CA VAL A 294 12.65 -48.66 6.10
C VAL A 294 12.43 -50.17 6.10
N GLU A 295 13.11 -50.91 7.00
CA GLU A 295 12.92 -52.36 7.12
C GLU A 295 11.55 -52.78 7.69
N GLU A 296 10.90 -51.92 8.52
CA GLU A 296 9.55 -52.23 9.05
C GLU A 296 8.45 -52.01 8.01
N ASN A 297 8.68 -51.19 6.97
CA ASN A 297 7.73 -50.99 5.88
C ASN A 297 7.80 -52.00 4.75
N GLU A 298 8.99 -52.55 4.46
CA GLU A 298 9.12 -53.62 3.43
C GLU A 298 8.52 -54.96 3.88
N ASN A 299 8.56 -55.30 5.18
CA ASN A 299 7.95 -56.53 5.71
C ASN A 299 6.41 -56.50 5.82
N LYS A 300 5.74 -55.37 5.54
CA LYS A 300 4.27 -55.25 5.55
C LYS A 300 3.63 -55.32 4.16
N GLU A 301 4.40 -55.29 3.09
CA GLU A 301 3.89 -55.44 1.71
C GLU A 301 4.01 -56.88 1.15
N GLU A 302 4.76 -57.77 1.79
CA GLU A 302 4.85 -59.19 1.36
C GLU A 302 3.75 -60.11 1.93
N ASP A 303 2.89 -59.62 2.84
CA ASP A 303 1.83 -60.44 3.48
C ASP A 303 0.38 -60.01 3.08
N LYS A 304 0.21 -59.54 1.82
CA LYS A 304 -1.13 -59.34 1.26
C LYS A 304 -1.29 -59.90 -0.15
#